data_c750e5481299841163847e6fc5d7992b
#
_entry.id   c750e5481299841163847e6fc5d7992b
#
_cell.length_a   1.000
_cell.length_b   1.000
_cell.length_c   1.000
_cell.angle_alpha   90.00
_cell.angle_beta   90.00
_cell.angle_gamma   90.00
#
_symmetry.space_group_name_H-M   'P 1'
#
loop_
_entity.id
_entity.type
_entity.pdbx_description
1 polymer ?
#
loop_
_entity_poly.entity_id
_entity_poly.type
_entity_poly.pdbx_seq_one_letter_code
_entity_poly.pdbx_strand_id
1 'polypeptide(L)'
;MKIFKISIIATLLMIIMFSFASCVKPYDKPEFQDISPSQTGFLVPLVGDGGAQAVFDSEELLLEAKVATKQIQIPHRWVQTGRWHWVGRWQPSATLIVVERKPVSRSWESGTSTETSQRAIFGETSDAIGVYVGMNCTAMIEEADAAKFLYRYNNTPLETIIDNDIKKMVEGEFNNVTGKYKSTELHDHKNEIMEAIKNKVIPYFKDYGITITVLGFKEGISFENPEIQKALDEKFASEQDLVIQQNKNEAALAKAEADAQAVIIAAEAQAEANKLLANSITDAILEQMYYEKWNGVLPSVYGAEGTLIQMPNN
;
A
#
# COMPACT_ATOMS: atom_id res chain seq x y z
N MET A 1 15.13 -40.92 -87.54
CA MET A 1 16.05 -39.77 -87.18
C MET A 1 15.36 -38.48 -86.76
N LYS A 2 14.24 -38.05 -87.38
CA LYS A 2 13.54 -36.79 -87.02
C LYS A 2 12.87 -36.85 -85.61
N ILE A 3 12.25 -37.98 -85.27
CA ILE A 3 11.55 -38.17 -84.00
C ILE A 3 12.54 -38.17 -82.84
N PHE A 4 13.73 -38.73 -82.94
CA PHE A 4 14.78 -38.76 -81.94
C PHE A 4 15.38 -37.35 -81.69
N LYS A 5 15.47 -36.51 -82.73
CA LYS A 5 15.92 -35.11 -82.58
C LYS A 5 14.86 -34.26 -81.86
N ILE A 6 13.59 -34.49 -82.11
CA ILE A 6 12.50 -33.77 -81.45
C ILE A 6 12.40 -34.16 -79.97
N SER A 7 12.63 -35.43 -79.62
CA SER A 7 12.66 -35.88 -78.23
C SER A 7 13.82 -35.26 -77.42
N ILE A 8 15.00 -35.16 -78.06
CA ILE A 8 16.17 -34.52 -77.41
C ILE A 8 15.94 -33.02 -77.22
N ILE A 9 15.33 -32.32 -78.15
CA ILE A 9 14.99 -30.92 -78.02
C ILE A 9 13.94 -30.69 -76.94
N ALA A 10 12.93 -31.53 -76.85
CA ALA A 10 11.87 -31.47 -75.83
C ALA A 10 12.42 -31.74 -74.43
N THR A 11 13.31 -32.72 -74.25
CA THR A 11 14.02 -32.94 -72.95
C THR A 11 14.96 -31.81 -72.57
N LEU A 12 15.65 -31.24 -73.52
CA LEU A 12 16.53 -30.09 -73.30
C LEU A 12 15.75 -28.82 -72.85
N LEU A 13 14.61 -28.55 -73.50
CA LEU A 13 13.64 -27.51 -73.15
C LEU A 13 13.03 -27.73 -71.76
N MET A 14 12.68 -28.98 -71.44
CA MET A 14 12.20 -29.30 -70.10
C MET A 14 13.25 -29.08 -69.00
N ILE A 15 14.49 -29.46 -69.23
CA ILE A 15 15.61 -29.23 -68.33
C ILE A 15 15.86 -27.73 -68.16
N ILE A 16 15.76 -26.94 -69.22
CA ILE A 16 15.90 -25.48 -69.17
C ILE A 16 14.73 -24.86 -68.39
N MET A 17 13.48 -25.29 -68.56
CA MET A 17 12.35 -24.82 -67.79
C MET A 17 12.46 -25.17 -66.31
N PHE A 18 12.94 -26.34 -65.94
CA PHE A 18 13.19 -26.73 -64.56
C PHE A 18 14.32 -25.94 -63.91
N SER A 19 15.37 -25.56 -64.67
CA SER A 19 16.47 -24.74 -64.13
C SER A 19 16.05 -23.29 -63.84
N PHE A 20 15.11 -22.70 -64.56
CA PHE A 20 14.58 -21.37 -64.27
C PHE A 20 13.61 -21.37 -63.05
N ALA A 21 12.93 -22.45 -62.76
CA ALA A 21 12.05 -22.55 -61.60
C ALA A 21 12.81 -22.56 -60.26
N SER A 22 14.11 -22.88 -60.28
CA SER A 22 14.98 -22.95 -59.08
C SER A 22 15.64 -21.61 -58.69
N CYS A 23 15.46 -20.54 -59.48
CA CYS A 23 16.14 -19.25 -59.26
C CYS A 23 15.30 -18.24 -58.48
N VAL A 24 14.38 -18.69 -57.63
CA VAL A 24 13.48 -17.84 -56.82
C VAL A 24 13.93 -17.87 -55.38
N LYS A 25 13.91 -16.70 -54.71
CA LYS A 25 14.16 -16.60 -53.28
C LYS A 25 13.15 -17.50 -52.55
N PRO A 26 13.57 -18.23 -51.52
CA PRO A 26 12.65 -18.94 -50.63
C PRO A 26 11.56 -18.03 -50.08
N TYR A 27 10.37 -18.55 -49.92
CA TYR A 27 9.25 -17.81 -49.31
C TYR A 27 9.61 -17.42 -47.88
N ASP A 28 9.34 -16.17 -47.54
CA ASP A 28 9.46 -15.70 -46.19
C ASP A 28 8.33 -16.27 -45.31
N LYS A 29 8.67 -16.86 -44.18
CA LYS A 29 7.69 -17.31 -43.19
C LYS A 29 7.44 -16.16 -42.25
N PRO A 30 6.21 -15.59 -42.22
CA PRO A 30 5.93 -14.49 -41.32
C PRO A 30 6.02 -14.97 -39.86
N GLU A 31 6.76 -14.22 -39.05
CA GLU A 31 6.86 -14.41 -37.62
C GLU A 31 5.99 -13.36 -36.89
N PHE A 32 5.08 -13.84 -36.03
CA PHE A 32 4.20 -12.97 -35.26
C PHE A 32 4.53 -13.09 -33.79
N GLN A 33 4.51 -11.97 -33.06
CA GLN A 33 4.64 -11.93 -31.62
C GLN A 33 3.42 -11.26 -30.99
N ASP A 34 2.92 -11.87 -29.92
CA ASP A 34 1.76 -11.39 -29.17
C ASP A 34 2.19 -10.44 -28.04
N ILE A 35 1.39 -9.39 -27.82
CA ILE A 35 1.57 -8.41 -26.75
C ILE A 35 0.33 -8.46 -25.86
N SER A 36 0.51 -8.83 -24.60
CA SER A 36 -0.57 -8.86 -23.61
C SER A 36 -1.03 -7.43 -23.23
N PRO A 37 -2.27 -7.24 -22.75
CA PRO A 37 -2.76 -5.93 -22.33
C PRO A 37 -1.95 -5.27 -21.20
N SER A 38 -1.27 -6.09 -20.39
CA SER A 38 -0.38 -5.64 -19.32
C SER A 38 1.04 -5.32 -19.78
N GLN A 39 1.30 -5.39 -21.07
CA GLN A 39 2.60 -5.21 -21.68
C GLN A 39 2.58 -4.06 -22.67
N THR A 40 3.72 -3.41 -22.84
CA THR A 40 3.98 -2.46 -23.92
C THR A 40 5.13 -2.97 -24.77
N GLY A 41 4.88 -3.14 -26.05
CA GLY A 41 5.89 -3.58 -27.01
C GLY A 41 6.55 -2.41 -27.73
N PHE A 42 7.83 -2.54 -28.01
CA PHE A 42 8.63 -1.61 -28.81
C PHE A 42 9.33 -2.38 -29.91
N LEU A 43 8.98 -2.10 -31.17
CA LEU A 43 9.59 -2.73 -32.32
C LEU A 43 10.82 -1.92 -32.76
N VAL A 44 11.99 -2.36 -32.33
CA VAL A 44 13.26 -1.66 -32.55
C VAL A 44 13.98 -2.25 -33.75
N PRO A 45 14.38 -1.43 -34.76
CA PRO A 45 15.16 -1.91 -35.90
C PRO A 45 16.52 -2.43 -35.46
N LEU A 46 16.92 -3.60 -35.98
CA LEU A 46 18.24 -4.20 -35.73
C LEU A 46 19.33 -3.63 -36.63
N VAL A 47 18.94 -3.04 -37.74
CA VAL A 47 19.83 -2.52 -38.75
C VAL A 47 19.32 -1.17 -39.25
N GLY A 48 20.09 -0.14 -39.06
CA GLY A 48 19.84 1.20 -39.58
C GLY A 48 21.03 1.73 -40.32
N ASP A 49 20.85 2.85 -41.02
CA ASP A 49 21.97 3.64 -41.56
C ASP A 49 22.75 4.32 -40.44
N GLY A 50 24.05 4.56 -40.63
CA GLY A 50 24.92 5.12 -39.59
C GLY A 50 24.44 6.47 -39.01
N GLY A 51 23.64 7.25 -39.76
CA GLY A 51 22.97 8.45 -39.27
C GLY A 51 21.78 8.19 -38.34
N ALA A 52 21.08 7.07 -38.51
CA ALA A 52 19.97 6.67 -37.66
C ALA A 52 20.45 6.16 -36.28
N GLN A 53 21.67 5.64 -36.19
CA GLN A 53 22.26 5.19 -34.93
C GLN A 53 22.50 6.32 -33.92
N ALA A 54 22.72 7.54 -34.40
CA ALA A 54 22.88 8.69 -33.50
C ALA A 54 21.61 9.07 -32.75
N VAL A 55 20.46 8.61 -33.23
CA VAL A 55 19.10 8.87 -32.64
C VAL A 55 18.57 7.64 -31.90
N PHE A 56 19.25 6.50 -31.99
CA PHE A 56 18.79 5.22 -31.46
C PHE A 56 18.68 5.19 -29.93
N ASP A 57 19.45 6.02 -29.23
CA ASP A 57 19.47 6.14 -27.78
C ASP A 57 18.55 7.26 -27.26
N SER A 58 17.51 7.66 -28.00
CA SER A 58 16.58 8.70 -27.56
C SER A 58 15.23 8.09 -27.09
N GLU A 59 14.63 8.74 -26.09
CA GLU A 59 13.28 8.40 -25.63
C GLU A 59 12.24 8.60 -26.74
N GLU A 60 12.43 9.62 -27.59
CA GLU A 60 11.56 9.92 -28.73
C GLU A 60 11.51 8.76 -29.72
N LEU A 61 12.63 8.13 -30.02
CA LEU A 61 12.68 6.98 -30.90
C LEU A 61 11.90 5.78 -30.35
N LEU A 62 11.99 5.55 -29.04
CA LEU A 62 11.23 4.49 -28.37
C LEU A 62 9.73 4.80 -28.38
N LEU A 63 9.34 6.06 -28.27
CA LEU A 63 7.92 6.45 -28.39
C LEU A 63 7.38 6.19 -29.80
N GLU A 64 8.15 6.45 -30.85
CA GLU A 64 7.81 6.13 -32.25
C GLU A 64 7.75 4.61 -32.50
N ALA A 65 8.65 3.85 -31.85
CA ALA A 65 8.72 2.40 -31.97
C ALA A 65 7.62 1.66 -31.19
N LYS A 66 6.78 2.36 -30.41
CA LYS A 66 5.71 1.77 -29.61
C LYS A 66 4.66 1.09 -30.49
N VAL A 67 4.34 -0.16 -30.16
CA VAL A 67 3.38 -0.96 -30.90
C VAL A 67 1.97 -0.78 -30.31
N ALA A 68 1.02 -0.37 -31.15
CA ALA A 68 -0.37 -0.16 -30.76
C ALA A 68 -1.29 -1.38 -31.00
N THR A 69 -0.75 -2.54 -31.36
CA THR A 69 -1.50 -3.76 -31.70
C THR A 69 -1.22 -4.88 -30.71
N LYS A 70 -2.18 -5.80 -30.54
CA LYS A 70 -2.02 -7.00 -29.68
C LYS A 70 -1.08 -8.05 -30.30
N GLN A 71 -0.87 -7.99 -31.59
CA GLN A 71 0.01 -8.88 -32.33
C GLN A 71 0.74 -8.08 -33.39
N ILE A 72 2.04 -8.29 -33.50
CA ILE A 72 2.86 -7.63 -34.51
C ILE A 72 3.63 -8.67 -35.30
N GLN A 73 3.75 -8.46 -36.59
CA GLN A 73 4.64 -9.22 -37.45
C GLN A 73 6.04 -8.65 -37.37
N ILE A 74 7.02 -9.49 -37.07
CA ILE A 74 8.43 -9.11 -37.11
C ILE A 74 8.85 -8.97 -38.57
N PRO A 75 9.33 -7.79 -39.02
CA PRO A 75 9.77 -7.63 -40.39
C PRO A 75 11.08 -8.38 -40.61
N HIS A 76 11.13 -9.09 -41.73
CA HIS A 76 12.33 -9.81 -42.17
C HIS A 76 13.00 -9.10 -43.33
N ARG A 77 14.31 -9.25 -43.45
CA ARG A 77 15.06 -8.86 -44.63
C ARG A 77 15.80 -10.05 -45.22
N TRP A 78 15.94 -10.06 -46.55
CA TRP A 78 16.74 -11.05 -47.26
C TRP A 78 18.23 -10.73 -47.10
N VAL A 79 19.01 -11.66 -46.54
CA VAL A 79 20.47 -11.55 -46.44
C VAL A 79 21.08 -12.56 -47.39
N GLN A 80 21.72 -12.06 -48.49
CA GLN A 80 22.39 -12.90 -49.44
C GLN A 80 23.68 -13.46 -48.78
N THR A 81 23.83 -14.78 -48.84
CA THR A 81 25.01 -15.49 -48.27
C THR A 81 25.88 -16.13 -49.35
N GLY A 82 25.44 -16.16 -50.60
CA GLY A 82 26.17 -16.74 -51.70
C GLY A 82 26.32 -15.81 -52.94
N ARG A 83 26.96 -16.34 -53.99
CA ARG A 83 27.21 -15.60 -55.23
C ARG A 83 25.91 -15.18 -55.96
N TRP A 84 24.87 -15.98 -55.80
CA TRP A 84 23.60 -15.78 -56.52
C TRP A 84 22.58 -15.11 -55.60
N HIS A 85 21.71 -14.23 -56.14
CA HIS A 85 20.73 -13.45 -55.37
C HIS A 85 19.66 -14.29 -54.66
N TRP A 86 19.44 -15.55 -55.09
CA TRP A 86 18.52 -16.52 -54.43
C TRP A 86 19.20 -17.37 -53.35
N VAL A 87 20.53 -17.26 -53.21
CA VAL A 87 21.28 -17.96 -52.16
C VAL A 87 21.42 -17.05 -50.96
N GLY A 88 20.59 -17.26 -49.98
CA GLY A 88 20.52 -16.45 -48.80
C GLY A 88 19.54 -16.96 -47.77
N ARG A 89 19.25 -16.17 -46.80
CA ARG A 89 18.26 -16.44 -45.76
C ARG A 89 17.52 -15.19 -45.35
N TRP A 90 16.26 -15.38 -44.95
CA TRP A 90 15.49 -14.35 -44.29
C TRP A 90 16.00 -14.20 -42.85
N GLN A 91 16.19 -12.99 -42.41
CA GLN A 91 16.59 -12.64 -41.05
C GLN A 91 15.68 -11.55 -40.54
N PRO A 92 15.34 -11.58 -39.20
CA PRO A 92 14.65 -10.47 -38.58
C PRO A 92 15.42 -9.15 -38.79
N SER A 93 14.74 -8.12 -39.21
CA SER A 93 15.31 -6.76 -39.36
C SER A 93 14.94 -5.85 -38.21
N ALA A 94 14.04 -6.29 -37.30
CA ALA A 94 13.67 -5.63 -36.06
C ALA A 94 13.51 -6.66 -34.95
N THR A 95 13.60 -6.21 -33.72
CA THR A 95 13.30 -7.01 -32.51
C THR A 95 12.18 -6.35 -31.73
N LEU A 96 11.33 -7.16 -31.11
CA LEU A 96 10.33 -6.68 -30.20
C LEU A 96 10.88 -6.71 -28.77
N ILE A 97 10.96 -5.54 -28.13
CA ILE A 97 11.24 -5.41 -26.70
C ILE A 97 9.91 -5.24 -25.98
N VAL A 98 9.67 -6.05 -24.98
CA VAL A 98 8.40 -6.05 -24.23
C VAL A 98 8.67 -5.57 -22.80
N VAL A 99 8.00 -4.49 -22.40
CA VAL A 99 8.03 -3.97 -21.03
C VAL A 99 6.79 -4.47 -20.29
N GLU A 100 7.01 -5.19 -19.19
CA GLU A 100 5.92 -5.65 -18.31
C GLU A 100 5.48 -4.49 -17.41
N ARG A 101 4.16 -4.20 -17.41
CA ARG A 101 3.58 -3.07 -16.67
C ARG A 101 2.79 -3.47 -15.43
N LYS A 102 2.72 -4.78 -15.13
CA LYS A 102 2.00 -5.27 -13.97
C LYS A 102 2.53 -4.66 -12.69
N PRO A 103 1.64 -4.35 -11.72
CA PRO A 103 2.09 -3.98 -10.38
C PRO A 103 2.92 -5.09 -9.74
N VAL A 104 4.05 -4.70 -9.18
CA VAL A 104 4.94 -5.59 -8.42
C VAL A 104 4.98 -5.10 -6.99
N SER A 105 4.69 -6.00 -6.04
CA SER A 105 4.75 -5.72 -4.61
C SER A 105 5.93 -6.44 -3.99
N ARG A 106 6.68 -5.72 -3.16
CA ARG A 106 7.78 -6.23 -2.36
C ARG A 106 7.58 -5.84 -0.90
N SER A 107 8.02 -6.72 -0.01
CA SER A 107 8.06 -6.49 1.44
C SER A 107 9.47 -6.70 1.94
N TRP A 108 9.95 -5.75 2.73
CA TRP A 108 11.23 -5.82 3.42
C TRP A 108 10.94 -5.98 4.92
N GLU A 109 11.30 -7.12 5.48
CA GLU A 109 10.88 -7.54 6.83
C GLU A 109 12.08 -7.78 7.75
N SER A 110 11.88 -7.52 9.04
CA SER A 110 12.81 -7.91 10.10
C SER A 110 12.58 -9.38 10.42
N GLY A 111 13.42 -10.26 9.97
CA GLY A 111 13.29 -11.67 10.28
C GLY A 111 14.11 -12.59 9.37
N THR A 112 13.83 -13.86 9.42
CA THR A 112 14.55 -15.00 8.87
C THR A 112 14.72 -15.06 7.35
N SER A 113 14.51 -13.98 6.60
CA SER A 113 14.79 -14.01 5.17
C SER A 113 16.28 -14.17 4.91
N THR A 114 16.64 -15.26 4.27
CA THR A 114 18.01 -15.58 3.86
C THR A 114 18.48 -14.65 2.74
N GLU A 115 17.54 -14.01 2.03
CA GLU A 115 17.83 -13.09 0.93
C GLU A 115 18.02 -11.67 1.44
N THR A 116 19.18 -11.10 1.13
CA THR A 116 19.53 -9.71 1.50
C THR A 116 18.54 -8.69 0.93
N SER A 117 17.92 -8.99 -0.23
CA SER A 117 16.94 -8.14 -0.91
C SER A 117 15.64 -7.95 -0.10
N GLN A 118 15.29 -8.92 0.76
CA GLN A 118 14.05 -8.91 1.55
C GLN A 118 14.26 -8.49 3.01
N ARG A 119 15.48 -8.13 3.42
CA ARG A 119 15.75 -7.67 4.78
C ARG A 119 15.10 -6.33 5.06
N ALA A 120 14.73 -6.12 6.33
CA ALA A 120 14.23 -4.85 6.83
C ALA A 120 15.16 -3.68 6.49
N ILE A 121 14.58 -2.51 6.42
CA ILE A 121 15.29 -1.25 6.21
C ILE A 121 16.04 -0.90 7.49
N PHE A 122 17.32 -0.60 7.36
CA PHE A 122 18.19 -0.21 8.47
C PHE A 122 18.37 1.31 8.52
N GLY A 123 18.44 1.86 9.72
CA GLY A 123 18.80 3.24 9.96
C GLY A 123 19.44 3.41 11.34
N GLU A 124 20.05 4.55 11.58
CA GLU A 124 20.65 4.92 12.85
C GLU A 124 20.00 6.21 13.38
N THR A 125 19.79 6.27 14.66
CA THR A 125 19.22 7.43 15.35
C THR A 125 20.27 8.44 15.76
N SER A 126 19.85 9.64 16.18
CA SER A 126 20.78 10.70 16.64
C SER A 126 21.60 10.30 17.87
N ASP A 127 21.13 9.34 18.66
CA ASP A 127 21.81 8.75 19.82
C ASP A 127 22.60 7.48 19.48
N ALA A 128 22.91 7.27 18.18
CA ALA A 128 23.73 6.18 17.65
C ALA A 128 23.17 4.78 17.96
N ILE A 129 21.85 4.64 17.96
CA ILE A 129 21.17 3.36 18.14
C ILE A 129 20.68 2.85 16.78
N GLY A 130 21.09 1.64 16.39
CA GLY A 130 20.63 0.98 15.18
C GLY A 130 19.15 0.57 15.28
N VAL A 131 18.40 0.85 14.24
CA VAL A 131 16.97 0.53 14.14
C VAL A 131 16.64 -0.17 12.83
N TYR A 132 15.72 -1.11 12.91
CA TYR A 132 15.15 -1.80 11.75
C TYR A 132 13.68 -1.51 11.63
N VAL A 133 13.20 -1.42 10.39
CA VAL A 133 11.78 -1.28 10.12
C VAL A 133 11.37 -2.11 8.92
N GLY A 134 10.27 -2.82 9.06
CA GLY A 134 9.64 -3.51 7.94
C GLY A 134 8.85 -2.52 7.09
N MET A 135 9.08 -2.56 5.78
CA MET A 135 8.36 -1.73 4.81
C MET A 135 7.81 -2.55 3.66
N ASN A 136 6.76 -2.06 3.04
CA ASN A 136 6.22 -2.58 1.79
C ASN A 136 6.30 -1.52 0.70
N CYS A 137 6.57 -1.98 -0.51
CA CYS A 137 6.60 -1.15 -1.72
C CYS A 137 5.82 -1.85 -2.82
N THR A 138 4.91 -1.13 -3.47
CA THR A 138 4.26 -1.58 -4.70
C THR A 138 4.51 -0.55 -5.77
N ALA A 139 5.07 -0.98 -6.89
CA ALA A 139 5.35 -0.11 -8.02
C ALA A 139 4.83 -0.73 -9.31
N MET A 140 4.56 0.11 -10.30
CA MET A 140 4.15 -0.28 -11.64
C MET A 140 4.71 0.69 -12.67
N ILE A 141 4.69 0.28 -13.93
CA ILE A 141 5.05 1.14 -15.05
C ILE A 141 3.76 1.55 -15.76
N GLU A 142 3.53 2.85 -15.90
CA GLU A 142 2.40 3.33 -16.69
C GLU A 142 2.69 3.21 -18.19
N GLU A 143 1.65 3.08 -18.99
CA GLU A 143 1.82 2.93 -20.44
C GLU A 143 2.51 4.14 -21.09
N ALA A 144 2.24 5.33 -20.59
CA ALA A 144 2.85 6.58 -21.06
C ALA A 144 4.35 6.63 -20.75
N ASP A 145 4.75 6.03 -19.61
CA ASP A 145 6.11 6.09 -19.10
C ASP A 145 6.98 4.89 -19.53
N ALA A 146 6.39 3.92 -20.26
CA ALA A 146 7.09 2.68 -20.64
C ALA A 146 8.33 2.92 -21.50
N ALA A 147 8.29 3.91 -22.41
CA ALA A 147 9.46 4.28 -23.22
C ALA A 147 10.58 4.87 -22.36
N LYS A 148 10.22 5.75 -21.45
CA LYS A 148 11.14 6.38 -20.50
C LYS A 148 11.80 5.36 -19.57
N PHE A 149 11.00 4.42 -19.07
CA PHE A 149 11.49 3.29 -18.29
C PHE A 149 12.48 2.45 -19.09
N LEU A 150 12.12 2.05 -20.32
CA LEU A 150 12.99 1.25 -21.18
C LEU A 150 14.32 1.95 -21.47
N TYR A 151 14.26 3.25 -21.74
CA TYR A 151 15.46 4.05 -22.01
C TYR A 151 16.41 4.09 -20.79
N ARG A 152 15.86 4.19 -19.57
CA ARG A 152 16.67 4.33 -18.35
C ARG A 152 17.18 3.00 -17.80
N TYR A 153 16.34 1.97 -17.83
CA TYR A 153 16.62 0.69 -17.18
C TYR A 153 16.90 -0.47 -18.14
N ASN A 154 16.89 -0.20 -19.45
CA ASN A 154 17.21 -1.18 -20.48
C ASN A 154 16.54 -2.53 -20.28
N ASN A 155 15.21 -2.52 -20.07
CA ASN A 155 14.38 -3.70 -19.83
C ASN A 155 14.76 -4.56 -18.60
N THR A 156 15.39 -3.96 -17.60
CA THR A 156 15.63 -4.60 -16.32
C THR A 156 14.29 -4.90 -15.65
N PRO A 157 14.04 -6.11 -15.10
CA PRO A 157 12.80 -6.43 -14.41
C PRO A 157 12.51 -5.45 -13.26
N LEU A 158 11.26 -4.97 -13.17
CA LEU A 158 10.84 -4.01 -12.13
C LEU A 158 11.11 -4.53 -10.71
N GLU A 159 10.98 -5.84 -10.50
CA GLU A 159 11.33 -6.49 -9.23
C GLU A 159 12.77 -6.22 -8.78
N THR A 160 13.70 -6.34 -9.71
CA THR A 160 15.13 -6.09 -9.46
C THR A 160 15.40 -4.62 -9.12
N ILE A 161 14.68 -3.71 -9.76
CA ILE A 161 14.81 -2.28 -9.50
C ILE A 161 14.24 -1.92 -8.13
N ILE A 162 13.10 -2.53 -7.74
CA ILE A 162 12.52 -2.34 -6.41
C ILE A 162 13.50 -2.83 -5.33
N ASP A 163 14.08 -4.01 -5.51
CA ASP A 163 14.96 -4.63 -4.51
C ASP A 163 16.34 -3.96 -4.41
N ASN A 164 16.81 -3.34 -5.48
CA ASN A 164 18.14 -2.69 -5.49
C ASN A 164 18.06 -1.17 -5.36
N ASP A 165 17.34 -0.50 -6.28
CA ASP A 165 17.43 0.95 -6.39
C ASP A 165 16.43 1.65 -5.47
N ILE A 166 15.15 1.22 -5.49
CA ILE A 166 14.12 1.81 -4.64
C ILE A 166 14.45 1.53 -3.17
N LYS A 167 14.80 0.29 -2.84
CA LYS A 167 15.18 -0.09 -1.48
C LYS A 167 16.34 0.74 -0.95
N LYS A 168 17.44 0.87 -1.70
CA LYS A 168 18.61 1.64 -1.27
C LYS A 168 18.28 3.12 -1.07
N MET A 169 17.43 3.69 -1.93
CA MET A 169 17.01 5.07 -1.76
C MET A 169 16.13 5.25 -0.53
N VAL A 170 15.20 4.31 -0.29
CA VAL A 170 14.38 4.28 0.93
C VAL A 170 15.25 4.14 2.18
N GLU A 171 16.23 3.24 2.16
CA GLU A 171 17.19 3.03 3.26
C GLU A 171 18.01 4.31 3.53
N GLY A 172 18.54 4.93 2.49
CA GLY A 172 19.29 6.18 2.59
C GLY A 172 18.46 7.32 3.18
N GLU A 173 17.20 7.46 2.75
CA GLU A 173 16.34 8.52 3.27
C GLU A 173 15.82 8.20 4.67
N PHE A 174 15.51 6.93 4.96
CA PHE A 174 15.16 6.49 6.29
C PHE A 174 16.29 6.83 7.28
N ASN A 175 17.52 6.47 6.95
CA ASN A 175 18.68 6.78 7.79
C ASN A 175 18.91 8.30 7.96
N ASN A 176 18.72 9.07 6.90
CA ASN A 176 18.86 10.53 6.92
C ASN A 176 17.81 11.20 7.84
N VAL A 177 16.60 10.67 7.87
CA VAL A 177 15.50 11.22 8.67
C VAL A 177 15.58 10.72 10.10
N THR A 178 15.83 9.43 10.35
CA THR A 178 15.97 8.86 11.71
C THR A 178 17.15 9.46 12.48
N GLY A 179 18.24 9.80 11.80
CA GLY A 179 19.39 10.49 12.40
C GLY A 179 19.08 11.88 12.99
N LYS A 180 17.88 12.43 12.78
CA LYS A 180 17.42 13.68 13.39
C LYS A 180 16.70 13.48 14.72
N TYR A 181 16.23 12.28 15.00
CA TYR A 181 15.42 11.94 16.17
C TYR A 181 16.19 11.01 17.11
N LYS A 182 15.88 11.09 18.39
CA LYS A 182 16.34 10.09 19.36
C LYS A 182 15.52 8.81 19.25
N SER A 183 16.09 7.71 19.69
CA SER A 183 15.41 6.41 19.72
C SER A 183 14.04 6.43 20.40
N THR A 184 13.90 7.21 21.47
CA THR A 184 12.66 7.37 22.24
C THR A 184 11.58 8.18 21.53
N GLU A 185 11.94 8.98 20.53
CA GLU A 185 11.04 9.90 19.81
C GLU A 185 10.55 9.29 18.48
N LEU A 186 11.20 8.25 17.97
CA LEU A 186 10.91 7.66 16.66
C LEU A 186 9.46 7.19 16.54
N HIS A 187 8.87 6.69 17.61
CA HIS A 187 7.51 6.17 17.59
C HIS A 187 6.49 7.29 17.32
N ASP A 188 6.68 8.44 17.95
CA ASP A 188 5.80 9.60 17.86
C ASP A 188 5.90 10.26 16.48
N HIS A 189 7.11 10.27 15.87
CA HIS A 189 7.39 10.87 14.57
C HIS A 189 7.28 9.90 13.37
N LYS A 190 6.74 8.69 13.59
CA LYS A 190 6.66 7.66 12.56
C LYS A 190 5.99 8.14 11.26
N ASN A 191 4.93 8.91 11.36
CA ASN A 191 4.22 9.45 10.20
C ASN A 191 5.04 10.50 9.46
N GLU A 192 5.72 11.39 10.16
CA GLU A 192 6.59 12.41 9.57
C GLU A 192 7.77 11.78 8.82
N ILE A 193 8.37 10.74 9.42
CA ILE A 193 9.44 9.96 8.79
C ILE A 193 8.95 9.34 7.47
N MET A 194 7.76 8.73 7.48
CA MET A 194 7.20 8.12 6.27
C MET A 194 6.88 9.14 5.19
N GLU A 195 6.33 10.29 5.57
CA GLU A 195 6.04 11.37 4.60
C GLU A 195 7.32 11.95 3.99
N ALA A 196 8.36 12.14 4.77
CA ALA A 196 9.65 12.60 4.27
C ALA A 196 10.23 11.63 3.23
N ILE A 197 10.17 10.32 3.50
CA ILE A 197 10.60 9.28 2.56
C ILE A 197 9.77 9.33 1.28
N LYS A 198 8.43 9.35 1.39
CA LYS A 198 7.53 9.39 0.23
C LYS A 198 7.78 10.61 -0.65
N ASN A 199 7.91 11.77 -0.04
CA ASN A 199 8.09 13.05 -0.74
C ASN A 199 9.40 13.11 -1.53
N LYS A 200 10.38 12.28 -1.20
CA LYS A 200 11.63 12.21 -1.92
C LYS A 200 11.70 11.03 -2.90
N VAL A 201 11.25 9.86 -2.47
CA VAL A 201 11.37 8.62 -3.26
C VAL A 201 10.38 8.59 -4.41
N ILE A 202 9.11 8.92 -4.16
CA ILE A 202 8.05 8.81 -5.17
C ILE A 202 8.29 9.72 -6.39
N PRO A 203 8.57 11.03 -6.24
CA PRO A 203 8.83 11.90 -7.38
C PRO A 203 10.07 11.47 -8.17
N TYR A 204 11.13 11.07 -7.46
CA TYR A 204 12.36 10.63 -8.09
C TYR A 204 12.13 9.47 -9.06
N PHE A 205 11.47 8.40 -8.63
CA PHE A 205 11.21 7.24 -9.49
C PHE A 205 10.14 7.52 -10.55
N LYS A 206 9.20 8.44 -10.30
CA LYS A 206 8.26 8.91 -11.34
C LYS A 206 9.00 9.57 -12.49
N ASP A 207 10.07 10.33 -12.21
CA ASP A 207 10.93 10.91 -13.23
C ASP A 207 11.71 9.88 -14.05
N TYR A 208 11.80 8.64 -13.56
CA TYR A 208 12.42 7.51 -14.26
C TYR A 208 11.41 6.55 -14.89
N GLY A 209 10.13 6.90 -14.90
CA GLY A 209 9.07 6.10 -15.51
C GLY A 209 8.50 5.00 -14.62
N ILE A 210 8.75 5.06 -13.30
CA ILE A 210 8.22 4.11 -12.33
C ILE A 210 7.23 4.81 -11.41
N THR A 211 5.99 4.33 -11.38
CA THR A 211 4.94 4.83 -10.49
C THR A 211 4.88 3.95 -9.24
N ILE A 212 5.29 4.50 -8.10
CA ILE A 212 5.13 3.85 -6.79
C ILE A 212 3.72 4.14 -6.30
N THR A 213 2.88 3.10 -6.20
CA THR A 213 1.48 3.20 -5.76
C THR A 213 1.32 3.02 -4.26
N VAL A 214 2.17 2.20 -3.65
CA VAL A 214 2.18 1.97 -2.20
C VAL A 214 3.63 2.02 -1.71
N LEU A 215 3.86 2.82 -0.69
CA LEU A 215 5.08 2.82 0.09
C LEU A 215 4.68 3.07 1.55
N GLY A 216 4.99 2.16 2.45
CA GLY A 216 4.56 2.28 3.84
C GLY A 216 5.26 1.33 4.77
N PHE A 217 5.14 1.61 6.06
CA PHE A 217 5.57 0.68 7.10
C PHE A 217 4.65 -0.53 7.14
N LYS A 218 5.25 -1.70 7.20
CA LYS A 218 4.57 -2.99 7.40
C LYS A 218 4.66 -3.43 8.85
N GLU A 219 5.79 -3.19 9.48
CA GLU A 219 6.09 -3.57 10.86
C GLU A 219 6.42 -2.34 11.72
N GLY A 220 6.42 -2.54 13.03
CA GLY A 220 6.94 -1.54 13.98
C GLY A 220 8.45 -1.33 13.80
N ILE A 221 8.93 -0.25 14.39
CA ILE A 221 10.37 0.00 14.52
C ILE A 221 10.90 -0.95 15.60
N SER A 222 11.93 -1.71 15.27
CA SER A 222 12.64 -2.58 16.20
C SER A 222 14.09 -2.12 16.35
N PHE A 223 14.67 -2.37 17.51
CA PHE A 223 16.04 -1.94 17.80
C PHE A 223 17.02 -3.08 17.59
N GLU A 224 18.21 -2.76 17.11
CA GLU A 224 19.28 -3.73 16.88
C GLU A 224 19.68 -4.45 18.17
N ASN A 225 19.74 -3.70 19.31
CA ASN A 225 20.03 -4.25 20.61
C ASN A 225 18.75 -4.66 21.34
N PRO A 226 18.56 -5.98 21.64
CA PRO A 226 17.36 -6.47 22.32
C PRO A 226 17.17 -5.89 23.75
N GLU A 227 18.24 -5.48 24.42
CA GLU A 227 18.15 -4.89 25.76
C GLU A 227 17.55 -3.47 25.69
N ILE A 228 17.91 -2.71 24.65
CA ILE A 228 17.33 -1.39 24.39
C ILE A 228 15.85 -1.53 24.03
N GLN A 229 15.52 -2.49 23.18
CA GLN A 229 14.11 -2.79 22.83
C GLN A 229 13.31 -3.07 24.11
N LYS A 230 13.80 -3.96 24.96
CA LYS A 230 13.13 -4.32 26.22
C LYS A 230 12.95 -3.11 27.15
N ALA A 231 13.99 -2.30 27.33
CA ALA A 231 13.93 -1.11 28.19
C ALA A 231 12.91 -0.06 27.67
N LEU A 232 12.82 0.09 26.35
CA LEU A 232 11.83 0.98 25.73
C LEU A 232 10.41 0.41 25.83
N ASP A 233 10.22 -0.87 25.62
CA ASP A 233 8.92 -1.54 25.80
C ASP A 233 8.41 -1.43 27.23
N GLU A 234 9.29 -1.61 28.23
CA GLU A 234 8.97 -1.41 29.65
C GLU A 234 8.61 0.05 29.97
N LYS A 235 9.33 1.02 29.37
CA LYS A 235 9.03 2.44 29.50
C LYS A 235 7.66 2.77 28.92
N PHE A 236 7.37 2.36 27.68
CA PHE A 236 6.07 2.59 27.04
C PHE A 236 4.92 1.92 27.81
N ALA A 237 5.12 0.69 28.31
CA ALA A 237 4.13 0.01 29.14
C ALA A 237 3.84 0.82 30.41
N SER A 238 4.88 1.32 31.09
CA SER A 238 4.73 2.16 32.29
C SER A 238 4.02 3.49 32.00
N GLU A 239 4.33 4.15 30.90
CA GLU A 239 3.65 5.38 30.47
C GLU A 239 2.16 5.11 30.17
N GLN A 240 1.83 4.01 29.51
CA GLN A 240 0.45 3.60 29.26
C GLN A 240 -0.30 3.29 30.56
N ASP A 241 0.34 2.60 31.50
CA ASP A 241 -0.24 2.32 32.81
C ASP A 241 -0.56 3.60 33.59
N LEU A 242 0.31 4.60 33.51
CA LEU A 242 0.05 5.92 34.12
C LEU A 242 -1.17 6.61 33.48
N VAL A 243 -1.28 6.59 32.15
CA VAL A 243 -2.44 7.16 31.44
C VAL A 243 -3.73 6.42 31.81
N ILE A 244 -3.69 5.08 31.84
CA ILE A 244 -4.83 4.27 32.27
C ILE A 244 -5.24 4.60 33.71
N GLN A 245 -4.27 4.77 34.61
CA GLN A 245 -4.54 5.14 36.00
C GLN A 245 -5.13 6.55 36.14
N GLN A 246 -4.62 7.51 35.36
CA GLN A 246 -5.19 8.86 35.32
C GLN A 246 -6.64 8.83 34.82
N ASN A 247 -6.91 8.14 33.71
CA ASN A 247 -8.27 8.00 33.16
C ASN A 247 -9.23 7.32 34.17
N LYS A 248 -8.76 6.30 34.90
CA LYS A 248 -9.55 5.65 35.95
C LYS A 248 -9.85 6.60 37.12
N ASN A 249 -8.88 7.39 37.52
CA ASN A 249 -9.06 8.37 38.61
C ASN A 249 -10.03 9.47 38.16
N GLU A 250 -9.90 9.97 36.96
CA GLU A 250 -10.82 10.98 36.40
C GLU A 250 -12.24 10.44 36.28
N ALA A 251 -12.41 9.21 35.78
CA ALA A 251 -13.72 8.54 35.71
C ALA A 251 -14.33 8.30 37.10
N ALA A 252 -13.50 7.98 38.11
CA ALA A 252 -13.96 7.81 39.47
C ALA A 252 -14.40 9.14 40.10
N LEU A 253 -13.67 10.23 39.85
CA LEU A 253 -14.06 11.58 40.27
C LEU A 253 -15.37 12.02 39.61
N ALA A 254 -15.46 11.88 38.28
CA ALA A 254 -16.68 12.24 37.57
C ALA A 254 -17.89 11.45 38.05
N LYS A 255 -17.70 10.16 38.39
CA LYS A 255 -18.75 9.33 38.98
C LYS A 255 -19.16 9.81 40.36
N ALA A 256 -18.18 10.12 41.22
CA ALA A 256 -18.45 10.64 42.56
C ALA A 256 -19.20 11.98 42.55
N GLU A 257 -18.81 12.88 41.63
CA GLU A 257 -19.50 14.14 41.41
C GLU A 257 -20.96 13.91 40.89
N ALA A 258 -21.15 13.00 39.93
CA ALA A 258 -22.47 12.65 39.43
C ALA A 258 -23.36 12.04 40.53
N ASP A 259 -22.82 11.13 41.35
CA ASP A 259 -23.51 10.54 42.47
C ASP A 259 -23.90 11.59 43.55
N ALA A 260 -22.97 12.50 43.86
CA ALA A 260 -23.24 13.61 44.79
C ALA A 260 -24.33 14.55 44.21
N GLN A 261 -24.27 14.88 42.95
CA GLN A 261 -25.28 15.71 42.29
C GLN A 261 -26.66 15.02 42.28
N ALA A 262 -26.70 13.70 42.04
CA ALA A 262 -27.94 12.94 42.09
C ALA A 262 -28.58 12.95 43.49
N VAL A 263 -27.76 12.87 44.56
CA VAL A 263 -28.25 12.96 45.93
C VAL A 263 -28.82 14.36 46.22
N ILE A 264 -28.14 15.44 45.78
CA ILE A 264 -28.61 16.81 45.94
C ILE A 264 -29.96 16.99 45.23
N ILE A 265 -30.05 16.59 43.95
CA ILE A 265 -31.26 16.70 43.14
C ILE A 265 -32.41 15.91 43.82
N ALA A 266 -32.16 14.69 44.32
CA ALA A 266 -33.15 13.90 45.01
C ALA A 266 -33.63 14.58 46.31
N ALA A 267 -32.71 15.15 47.08
CA ALA A 267 -33.06 15.90 48.32
C ALA A 267 -33.85 17.18 48.02
N GLU A 268 -33.49 17.92 46.97
CA GLU A 268 -34.24 19.12 46.54
C GLU A 268 -35.66 18.74 46.06
N ALA A 269 -35.77 17.68 45.23
CA ALA A 269 -37.06 17.19 44.77
C ALA A 269 -37.96 16.72 45.97
N GLN A 270 -37.36 16.03 46.95
CA GLN A 270 -38.09 15.63 48.16
C GLN A 270 -38.52 16.83 49.02
N ALA A 271 -37.63 17.85 49.17
CA ALA A 271 -38.00 19.06 49.89
C ALA A 271 -39.13 19.84 49.19
N GLU A 272 -39.09 19.95 47.86
CA GLU A 272 -40.15 20.58 47.09
C GLU A 272 -41.47 19.80 47.18
N ALA A 273 -41.42 18.46 47.07
CA ALA A 273 -42.59 17.59 47.27
C ALA A 273 -43.19 17.76 48.67
N ASN A 274 -42.36 17.79 49.71
CA ASN A 274 -42.80 18.04 51.10
C ASN A 274 -43.42 19.42 51.27
N LYS A 275 -42.88 20.47 50.62
CA LYS A 275 -43.40 21.83 50.66
C LYS A 275 -44.77 21.92 49.96
N LEU A 276 -44.93 21.25 48.78
CA LEU A 276 -46.19 21.17 48.07
C LEU A 276 -47.22 20.42 48.91
N LEU A 277 -46.82 19.33 49.56
CA LEU A 277 -47.68 18.55 50.46
C LEU A 277 -48.12 19.41 51.63
N ALA A 278 -47.19 20.10 52.30
CA ALA A 278 -47.52 21.00 53.44
C ALA A 278 -48.48 22.12 53.07
N ASN A 279 -48.34 22.69 51.85
CA ASN A 279 -49.25 23.71 51.36
C ASN A 279 -50.61 23.16 50.91
N SER A 280 -50.73 21.90 50.59
CA SER A 280 -51.97 21.22 50.18
C SER A 280 -52.73 20.62 51.37
N ILE A 281 -52.14 20.41 52.52
CA ILE A 281 -52.78 19.88 53.70
C ILE A 281 -53.65 20.95 54.33
N THR A 282 -54.96 20.81 54.21
CA THR A 282 -55.95 21.57 54.91
C THR A 282 -56.42 20.81 56.16
N ASP A 283 -57.05 21.53 57.18
CA ASP A 283 -57.53 20.88 58.37
C ASP A 283 -58.44 19.69 58.07
N ALA A 284 -59.28 19.78 57.02
CA ALA A 284 -60.15 18.67 56.58
C ALA A 284 -59.37 17.46 56.10
N ILE A 285 -58.22 17.64 55.42
CA ILE A 285 -57.37 16.53 54.98
C ILE A 285 -56.62 15.90 56.13
N LEU A 286 -56.20 16.68 57.12
CA LEU A 286 -55.61 16.19 58.36
C LEU A 286 -56.62 15.32 59.16
N GLU A 287 -57.87 15.74 59.21
CA GLU A 287 -58.91 15.03 59.84
C GLU A 287 -59.21 13.69 59.14
N GLN A 288 -59.24 13.70 57.82
CA GLN A 288 -59.37 12.48 56.98
C GLN A 288 -58.24 11.49 57.22
N MET A 289 -56.99 11.98 57.18
CA MET A 289 -55.78 11.16 57.41
C MET A 289 -55.75 10.61 58.86
N TYR A 290 -56.27 11.36 59.82
CA TYR A 290 -56.41 10.91 61.19
C TYR A 290 -57.42 9.72 61.25
N TYR A 291 -58.57 9.84 60.61
CA TYR A 291 -59.60 8.77 60.58
C TYR A 291 -59.14 7.53 59.81
N GLU A 292 -58.39 7.70 58.72
CA GLU A 292 -57.82 6.58 57.96
C GLU A 292 -56.76 5.77 58.73
N LYS A 293 -55.98 6.44 59.57
CA LYS A 293 -54.94 5.79 60.41
C LYS A 293 -55.42 5.42 61.81
N TRP A 294 -56.62 5.84 62.20
CA TRP A 294 -57.16 5.53 63.51
C TRP A 294 -57.56 4.07 63.59
N ASN A 295 -57.03 3.35 64.58
CA ASN A 295 -57.28 1.95 64.83
C ASN A 295 -58.63 1.65 65.61
N GLY A 296 -59.46 2.69 65.75
CA GLY A 296 -60.80 2.56 66.43
C GLY A 296 -60.71 2.53 67.96
N VAL A 297 -59.55 2.69 68.55
CA VAL A 297 -59.41 2.65 70.03
C VAL A 297 -59.28 4.11 70.53
N LEU A 298 -60.16 4.50 71.42
CA LEU A 298 -60.08 5.81 72.11
C LEU A 298 -58.85 5.88 73.02
N PRO A 299 -58.12 7.03 73.00
CA PRO A 299 -57.04 7.22 73.98
C PRO A 299 -57.53 7.09 75.41
N SER A 300 -56.85 6.32 76.21
CA SER A 300 -57.23 6.06 77.60
C SER A 300 -56.98 7.22 78.57
N VAL A 301 -56.25 8.31 78.10
CA VAL A 301 -56.03 9.47 78.93
C VAL A 301 -56.10 10.74 78.06
N TYR A 302 -56.89 11.75 78.52
CA TYR A 302 -56.87 13.11 77.99
C TYR A 302 -56.00 14.00 78.91
N GLY A 303 -54.94 14.57 78.38
CA GLY A 303 -54.16 15.60 79.10
C GLY A 303 -54.96 16.90 79.12
N ALA A 304 -54.81 17.71 80.18
CA ALA A 304 -55.31 19.06 80.22
C ALA A 304 -54.62 19.89 79.15
N GLU A 305 -55.36 20.61 78.32
CA GLU A 305 -54.92 21.39 77.18
C GLU A 305 -54.61 20.66 75.87
N GLY A 306 -55.37 19.59 75.52
CA GLY A 306 -55.45 19.10 74.16
C GLY A 306 -54.30 18.17 73.72
N THR A 307 -53.41 17.76 74.59
CA THR A 307 -52.34 16.82 74.26
C THR A 307 -52.81 15.39 74.51
N LEU A 308 -52.92 14.61 73.40
CA LEU A 308 -53.25 13.18 73.48
C LEU A 308 -51.99 12.40 73.82
N ILE A 309 -51.93 11.79 75.02
CA ILE A 309 -50.88 10.89 75.44
C ILE A 309 -51.40 9.47 75.36
N GLN A 310 -50.94 8.65 74.50
CA GLN A 310 -51.23 7.22 74.40
C GLN A 310 -50.31 6.46 75.35
N MET A 311 -50.90 5.81 76.36
CA MET A 311 -50.13 4.90 77.22
C MET A 311 -50.07 3.51 76.56
N PRO A 312 -49.01 2.76 76.61
CA PRO A 312 -48.95 1.39 76.10
C PRO A 312 -49.81 0.54 77.02
N ASN A 313 -50.72 -0.21 76.41
CA ASN A 313 -51.44 -1.27 77.14
C ASN A 313 -50.47 -2.39 77.55
N ASN A 314 -50.41 -2.77 78.77
CA ASN A 314 -49.74 -3.99 79.24
C ASN A 314 -50.44 -5.24 78.74
#